data_8f1cbe9b0955ec8f856496ec8be09f5f
#
_entry.id   8f1cbe9b0955ec8f856496ec8be09f5f
#
_cell.length_a   1.000
_cell.length_b   1.000
_cell.length_c   1.000
_cell.angle_alpha   90.00
_cell.angle_beta   90.00
_cell.angle_gamma   90.00
#
_symmetry.space_group_name_H-M   'P 1'
#
loop_
_entity.id
_entity.type
_entity.pdbx_description
1 polymer ?
#
loop_
_entity_poly.entity_id
_entity_poly.type
_entity_poly.pdbx_seq_one_letter_code
_entity_poly.pdbx_strand_id
1 'polypeptide(L)'
;LDDMDYDPAGTYQQLTGHTKADATSQDCMAEVMCQVTNKIQQLCKVDPETVKAGQTYTYTETDFIRALKYGYLVEIQEPTTIMQPGVLVGLNSLLEQNGTITLPTGEVIRRHPDAVVVVTTNVSYEGCRGMNQSVLDRMNLTQDVELPAPEVMAQRVMSITGCDDDSLVSRMVQVVNDLADFCRKNGISDGSCGMRSLIDW
;
A
#
# COMPACT_ATOMS: atom_id res chain seq x y z
N LEU A 1 9.70 -23.30 -30.15
CA LEU A 1 10.02 -24.44 -29.27
C LEU A 1 10.18 -25.72 -30.09
N ASP A 2 9.29 -25.98 -31.04
CA ASP A 2 9.32 -27.20 -31.86
C ASP A 2 10.61 -27.35 -32.68
N ASP A 3 11.18 -26.22 -33.18
CA ASP A 3 12.43 -26.23 -33.94
C ASP A 3 13.64 -26.60 -33.06
N MET A 4 13.59 -26.31 -31.76
CA MET A 4 14.70 -26.65 -30.82
C MET A 4 14.82 -28.17 -30.62
N ASP A 5 13.71 -28.90 -30.70
CA ASP A 5 13.71 -30.38 -30.57
C ASP A 5 13.96 -31.09 -31.88
N TYR A 6 13.61 -30.46 -33.01
CA TYR A 6 13.75 -31.08 -34.35
C TYR A 6 15.14 -30.85 -34.96
N ASP A 7 15.69 -29.62 -34.86
CA ASP A 7 17.02 -29.25 -35.34
C ASP A 7 17.77 -28.36 -34.34
N PRO A 8 18.28 -28.95 -33.25
CA PRO A 8 18.95 -28.18 -32.21
C PRO A 8 20.23 -27.47 -32.72
N ALA A 9 20.99 -28.11 -33.64
CA ALA A 9 22.24 -27.55 -34.15
C ALA A 9 21.98 -26.31 -35.03
N GLY A 10 21.00 -26.38 -35.94
CA GLY A 10 20.59 -25.25 -36.76
C GLY A 10 19.98 -24.11 -35.92
N THR A 11 19.16 -24.46 -34.94
CA THR A 11 18.57 -23.48 -34.03
C THR A 11 19.63 -22.78 -33.18
N TYR A 12 20.61 -23.53 -32.65
CA TYR A 12 21.71 -22.95 -31.89
C TYR A 12 22.55 -21.99 -32.74
N GLN A 13 22.82 -22.35 -34.00
CA GLN A 13 23.55 -21.49 -34.96
C GLN A 13 22.76 -20.18 -35.24
N GLN A 14 21.45 -20.27 -35.38
CA GLN A 14 20.59 -19.06 -35.57
C GLN A 14 20.62 -18.16 -34.35
N LEU A 15 20.61 -18.72 -33.14
CA LEU A 15 20.60 -17.96 -31.88
C LEU A 15 21.96 -17.32 -31.57
N THR A 16 23.07 -18.00 -31.85
CA THR A 16 24.41 -17.57 -31.40
C THR A 16 25.30 -17.05 -32.51
N GLY A 17 24.98 -17.37 -33.76
CA GLY A 17 25.86 -17.19 -34.91
C GLY A 17 27.06 -18.19 -34.98
N HIS A 18 27.15 -19.12 -34.03
CA HIS A 18 28.20 -20.11 -33.94
C HIS A 18 27.66 -21.52 -34.21
N THR A 19 28.48 -22.36 -34.90
CA THR A 19 28.14 -23.77 -35.17
C THR A 19 28.54 -24.65 -34.00
N LYS A 20 27.60 -25.42 -33.43
CA LYS A 20 27.84 -26.49 -32.46
C LYS A 20 27.10 -27.73 -32.93
N ALA A 21 27.83 -28.65 -33.55
CA ALA A 21 27.27 -29.83 -34.22
C ALA A 21 26.58 -30.82 -33.27
N ASP A 22 26.92 -30.79 -31.98
CA ASP A 22 26.36 -31.60 -30.88
C ASP A 22 25.43 -30.79 -29.97
N ALA A 23 24.89 -29.67 -30.47
CA ALA A 23 23.97 -28.86 -29.70
C ALA A 23 22.69 -29.66 -29.37
N THR A 24 22.19 -29.46 -28.16
CA THR A 24 20.97 -30.07 -27.66
C THR A 24 19.87 -29.02 -27.50
N SER A 25 18.61 -29.44 -27.37
CA SER A 25 17.50 -28.54 -27.03
C SER A 25 17.78 -27.74 -25.73
N GLN A 26 18.49 -28.36 -24.77
CA GLN A 26 18.88 -27.69 -23.52
C GLN A 26 19.90 -26.57 -23.78
N ASP A 27 20.83 -26.74 -24.70
CA ASP A 27 21.79 -25.69 -25.09
C ASP A 27 21.07 -24.50 -25.73
N CYS A 28 20.10 -24.76 -26.61
CA CYS A 28 19.27 -23.72 -27.22
C CYS A 28 18.43 -22.97 -26.18
N MET A 29 17.83 -23.70 -25.26
CA MET A 29 17.06 -23.10 -24.17
C MET A 29 17.93 -22.25 -23.25
N ALA A 30 19.11 -22.71 -22.90
CA ALA A 30 20.06 -21.96 -22.08
C ALA A 30 20.49 -20.66 -22.76
N GLU A 31 20.71 -20.70 -24.09
CA GLU A 31 21.07 -19.51 -24.86
C GLU A 31 19.90 -18.50 -24.94
N VAL A 32 18.66 -18.95 -25.18
CA VAL A 32 17.48 -18.10 -25.15
C VAL A 32 17.34 -17.44 -23.79
N MET A 33 17.48 -18.20 -22.70
CA MET A 33 17.42 -17.65 -21.34
C MET A 33 18.52 -16.63 -21.09
N CYS A 34 19.73 -16.87 -21.59
CA CYS A 34 20.83 -15.93 -21.50
C CYS A 34 20.53 -14.62 -22.25
N GLN A 35 20.03 -14.71 -23.47
CA GLN A 35 19.67 -13.54 -24.29
C GLN A 35 18.51 -12.74 -23.68
N VAL A 36 17.47 -13.42 -23.16
CA VAL A 36 16.36 -12.80 -22.45
C VAL A 36 16.86 -12.09 -21.20
N THR A 37 17.71 -12.76 -20.41
CA THR A 37 18.30 -12.18 -19.19
C THR A 37 19.13 -10.94 -19.51
N ASN A 38 19.99 -11.01 -20.53
CA ASN A 38 20.80 -9.88 -20.98
C ASN A 38 19.92 -8.71 -21.46
N LYS A 39 18.84 -9.01 -22.18
CA LYS A 39 17.88 -8.00 -22.64
C LYS A 39 17.16 -7.33 -21.49
N ILE A 40 16.72 -8.10 -20.50
CA ILE A 40 16.11 -7.59 -19.27
C ILE A 40 17.10 -6.71 -18.52
N GLN A 41 18.37 -7.13 -18.38
CA GLN A 41 19.41 -6.33 -17.72
C GLN A 41 19.64 -4.98 -18.43
N GLN A 42 19.68 -5.00 -19.77
CA GLN A 42 19.81 -3.76 -20.56
C GLN A 42 18.62 -2.82 -20.37
N LEU A 43 17.41 -3.38 -20.31
CA LEU A 43 16.17 -2.60 -20.12
C LEU A 43 16.04 -2.04 -18.71
N CYS A 44 16.45 -2.83 -17.71
CA CYS A 44 16.30 -2.44 -16.29
C CYS A 44 17.50 -1.66 -15.73
N LYS A 45 18.62 -1.51 -16.49
CA LYS A 45 19.86 -0.90 -16.00
C LYS A 45 20.33 -1.49 -14.66
N VAL A 46 20.16 -2.80 -14.49
CA VAL A 46 20.51 -3.50 -13.26
C VAL A 46 22.03 -3.69 -13.23
N ASP A 47 22.65 -3.38 -12.10
CA ASP A 47 24.08 -3.58 -11.90
C ASP A 47 24.44 -5.08 -12.03
N PRO A 48 25.41 -5.44 -12.88
CA PRO A 48 25.83 -6.84 -13.09
C PRO A 48 26.27 -7.56 -11.80
N GLU A 49 26.69 -6.83 -10.76
CA GLU A 49 27.08 -7.44 -9.49
C GLU A 49 25.88 -7.93 -8.66
N THR A 50 24.74 -7.29 -8.77
CA THR A 50 23.51 -7.75 -8.10
C THR A 50 22.95 -9.04 -8.68
N VAL A 51 23.21 -9.30 -9.97
CA VAL A 51 22.78 -10.54 -10.64
C VAL A 51 23.61 -11.75 -10.23
N LYS A 52 24.90 -11.54 -9.90
CA LYS A 52 25.78 -12.62 -9.40
C LYS A 52 25.34 -13.19 -8.05
N ALA A 53 24.57 -12.43 -7.28
CA ALA A 53 24.04 -12.88 -5.99
C ALA A 53 22.77 -13.75 -6.09
N GLY A 54 22.29 -14.07 -7.29
CA GLY A 54 21.10 -14.89 -7.51
C GLY A 54 19.79 -14.23 -7.10
N GLN A 55 19.79 -12.93 -6.78
CA GLN A 55 18.60 -12.16 -6.47
C GLN A 55 18.24 -11.27 -7.66
N THR A 56 17.19 -11.67 -8.37
CA THR A 56 16.62 -10.86 -9.43
C THR A 56 15.50 -10.02 -8.84
N TYR A 57 15.69 -8.71 -8.79
CA TYR A 57 14.64 -7.78 -8.37
C TYR A 57 13.81 -7.37 -9.59
N THR A 58 12.53 -7.69 -9.55
CA THR A 58 11.56 -7.19 -10.54
C THR A 58 10.80 -6.04 -9.92
N TYR A 59 10.88 -4.86 -10.52
CA TYR A 59 10.03 -3.76 -10.12
C TYR A 59 8.59 -4.01 -10.59
N THR A 60 7.67 -4.00 -9.66
CA THR A 60 6.23 -4.02 -9.94
C THR A 60 5.62 -2.72 -9.43
N GLU A 61 4.94 -2.01 -10.33
CA GLU A 61 4.25 -0.77 -9.97
C GLU A 61 3.12 -1.09 -8.98
N THR A 62 3.16 -0.46 -7.81
CA THR A 62 2.12 -0.64 -6.78
C THR A 62 0.88 0.19 -7.11
N ASP A 63 -0.28 -0.20 -6.56
CA ASP A 63 -1.51 0.57 -6.72
C ASP A 63 -1.39 1.99 -6.18
N PHE A 64 -0.58 2.20 -5.14
CA PHE A 64 -0.23 3.52 -4.63
C PHE A 64 0.42 4.41 -5.71
N ILE A 65 1.44 3.91 -6.38
CA ILE A 65 2.13 4.65 -7.46
C ILE A 65 1.19 4.88 -8.64
N ARG A 66 0.39 3.88 -9.02
CA ARG A 66 -0.61 4.00 -10.08
C ARG A 66 -1.63 5.08 -9.76
N ALA A 67 -2.15 5.10 -8.55
CA ALA A 67 -3.13 6.08 -8.12
C ALA A 67 -2.58 7.52 -8.18
N LEU A 68 -1.34 7.72 -7.76
CA LEU A 68 -0.69 9.03 -7.86
C LEU A 68 -0.42 9.45 -9.30
N LYS A 69 -0.08 8.50 -10.17
CA LYS A 69 0.24 8.73 -11.59
C LYS A 69 -0.99 9.07 -12.42
N TYR A 70 -2.13 8.44 -12.10
CA TYR A 70 -3.37 8.56 -12.88
C TYR A 70 -4.45 9.43 -12.24
N GLY A 71 -4.19 10.01 -11.09
CA GLY A 71 -5.12 10.96 -10.47
C GLY A 71 -6.26 10.29 -9.68
N TYR A 72 -6.00 9.14 -9.07
CA TYR A 72 -6.98 8.44 -8.25
C TYR A 72 -6.93 8.90 -6.79
N LEU A 73 -7.95 8.52 -6.02
CA LEU A 73 -7.96 8.68 -4.58
C LEU A 73 -7.10 7.59 -3.95
N VAL A 74 -6.20 7.99 -3.06
CA VAL A 74 -5.35 7.10 -2.26
C VAL A 74 -5.75 7.25 -0.80
N GLU A 75 -6.10 6.14 -0.16
CA GLU A 75 -6.29 6.09 1.28
C GLU A 75 -5.10 5.40 1.95
N ILE A 76 -4.49 6.07 2.93
CA ILE A 76 -3.45 5.53 3.80
C ILE A 76 -4.06 5.32 5.18
N GLN A 77 -4.30 4.06 5.54
CA GLN A 77 -4.93 3.69 6.80
C GLN A 77 -3.87 3.44 7.88
N GLU A 78 -4.13 3.95 9.08
CA GLU A 78 -3.35 3.72 10.30
C GLU A 78 -1.82 3.91 10.18
N PRO A 79 -1.33 4.99 9.55
CA PRO A 79 0.11 5.19 9.40
C PRO A 79 0.83 5.41 10.74
N THR A 80 0.11 5.75 11.81
CA THR A 80 0.64 5.90 13.18
C THR A 80 1.10 4.58 13.78
N THR A 81 0.69 3.43 13.23
CA THR A 81 1.13 2.10 13.66
C THR A 81 2.48 1.67 13.04
N ILE A 82 2.99 2.42 12.06
CA ILE A 82 4.26 2.11 11.40
C ILE A 82 5.41 2.28 12.41
N MET A 83 6.20 1.22 12.60
CA MET A 83 7.29 1.19 13.59
C MET A 83 8.39 2.22 13.30
N GLN A 84 8.62 2.55 12.04
CA GLN A 84 9.59 3.56 11.61
C GLN A 84 8.89 4.72 10.92
N PRO A 85 8.51 5.77 11.65
CA PRO A 85 7.81 6.94 11.09
C PRO A 85 8.58 7.64 9.96
N GLY A 86 9.91 7.46 9.89
CA GLY A 86 10.75 7.96 8.82
C GLY A 86 10.41 7.45 7.42
N VAL A 87 9.72 6.30 7.31
CA VAL A 87 9.23 5.80 6.01
C VAL A 87 8.25 6.79 5.37
N LEU A 88 7.42 7.45 6.17
CA LEU A 88 6.46 8.44 5.69
C LEU A 88 7.13 9.75 5.21
N VAL A 89 8.35 10.04 5.67
CA VAL A 89 9.11 11.22 5.23
C VAL A 89 9.42 11.15 3.73
N GLY A 90 9.58 9.95 3.18
CA GLY A 90 9.71 9.73 1.74
C GLY A 90 8.51 10.22 0.92
N LEU A 91 7.33 10.35 1.54
CA LEU A 91 6.12 10.86 0.91
C LEU A 91 6.04 12.39 0.91
N ASN A 92 6.88 13.09 1.67
CA ASN A 92 6.81 14.55 1.79
C ASN A 92 6.87 15.27 0.45
N SER A 93 7.75 14.81 -0.45
CA SER A 93 7.84 15.36 -1.78
C SER A 93 6.59 15.13 -2.63
N LEU A 94 5.86 14.04 -2.40
CA LEU A 94 4.61 13.73 -3.12
C LEU A 94 3.41 14.52 -2.60
N LEU A 95 3.42 14.91 -1.33
CA LEU A 95 2.32 15.67 -0.70
C LEU A 95 2.37 17.16 -1.08
N GLU A 96 3.50 17.64 -1.59
CA GLU A 96 3.61 19.03 -2.04
C GLU A 96 2.88 19.27 -3.38
N GLN A 97 2.58 20.53 -3.63
CA GLN A 97 2.05 20.98 -4.92
C GLN A 97 3.11 20.70 -6.00
N ASN A 98 2.75 19.99 -7.07
CA ASN A 98 3.69 19.45 -8.07
C ASN A 98 4.67 18.39 -7.55
N GLY A 99 4.26 17.63 -6.55
CA GLY A 99 5.09 16.60 -5.94
C GLY A 99 5.63 15.58 -6.94
N THR A 100 6.86 15.14 -6.70
CA THR A 100 7.54 14.11 -7.50
C THR A 100 8.16 13.07 -6.60
N ILE A 101 8.26 11.85 -7.10
CA ILE A 101 9.03 10.77 -6.46
C ILE A 101 9.95 10.12 -7.48
N THR A 102 11.16 9.82 -7.05
CA THR A 102 12.09 9.00 -7.84
C THR A 102 11.98 7.56 -7.40
N LEU A 103 11.63 6.68 -8.33
CA LEU A 103 11.54 5.25 -8.08
C LEU A 103 12.93 4.60 -8.02
N PRO A 104 13.06 3.41 -7.42
CA PRO A 104 14.31 2.64 -7.44
C PRO A 104 14.82 2.34 -8.85
N THR A 105 13.95 2.35 -9.85
CA THR A 105 14.29 2.21 -11.28
C THR A 105 14.98 3.45 -11.87
N GLY A 106 15.02 4.57 -11.13
CA GLY A 106 15.47 5.87 -11.62
C GLY A 106 14.41 6.67 -12.37
N GLU A 107 13.20 6.14 -12.54
CA GLU A 107 12.06 6.89 -13.11
C GLU A 107 11.58 7.94 -12.11
N VAL A 108 11.33 9.17 -12.61
CA VAL A 108 10.73 10.24 -11.81
C VAL A 108 9.25 10.32 -12.16
N ILE A 109 8.41 10.05 -11.17
CA ILE A 109 6.96 10.17 -11.29
C ILE A 109 6.52 11.51 -10.72
N ARG A 110 5.70 12.23 -11.47
CA ARG A 110 5.01 13.44 -11.00
C ARG A 110 3.60 13.06 -10.56
N ARG A 111 3.19 13.54 -9.40
CA ARG A 111 1.82 13.39 -8.90
C ARG A 111 0.86 14.08 -9.86
N HIS A 112 -0.20 13.36 -10.24
CA HIS A 112 -1.29 13.92 -11.03
C HIS A 112 -2.02 15.02 -10.23
N PRO A 113 -2.45 16.11 -10.86
CA PRO A 113 -3.17 17.20 -10.17
C PRO A 113 -4.44 16.73 -9.43
N ASP A 114 -5.15 15.77 -10.01
CA ASP A 114 -6.40 15.23 -9.45
C ASP A 114 -6.17 14.14 -8.39
N ALA A 115 -4.91 13.73 -8.14
CA ALA A 115 -4.63 12.74 -7.11
C ALA A 115 -4.92 13.30 -5.71
N VAL A 116 -5.81 12.62 -4.99
CA VAL A 116 -6.18 12.95 -3.62
C VAL A 116 -5.62 11.92 -2.67
N VAL A 117 -4.92 12.36 -1.64
CA VAL A 117 -4.41 11.49 -0.58
C VAL A 117 -5.20 11.73 0.69
N VAL A 118 -5.83 10.68 1.18
CA VAL A 118 -6.59 10.67 2.44
C VAL A 118 -5.82 9.82 3.45
N VAL A 119 -5.64 10.34 4.63
CA VAL A 119 -5.01 9.62 5.75
C VAL A 119 -6.05 9.43 6.83
N THR A 120 -6.27 8.19 7.24
CA THR A 120 -7.16 7.84 8.35
C THR A 120 -6.35 7.17 9.45
N THR A 121 -6.48 7.66 10.68
CA THR A 121 -5.71 7.13 11.79
C THR A 121 -6.41 7.34 13.12
N ASN A 122 -6.14 6.45 14.06
CA ASN A 122 -6.47 6.66 15.46
C ASN A 122 -5.29 7.35 16.16
N VAL A 123 -5.58 8.28 17.04
CA VAL A 123 -4.53 9.04 17.76
C VAL A 123 -4.44 8.72 19.24
N SER A 124 -5.34 7.88 19.76
CA SER A 124 -5.60 7.78 21.20
C SER A 124 -5.51 6.38 21.78
N TYR A 125 -4.97 5.37 21.09
CA TYR A 125 -4.85 4.04 21.68
C TYR A 125 -3.39 3.58 21.80
N GLU A 126 -3.17 2.58 22.65
CA GLU A 126 -1.84 2.00 22.88
C GLU A 126 -1.26 1.44 21.59
N GLY A 127 -0.01 1.80 21.29
CA GLY A 127 0.66 1.44 20.05
C GLY A 127 0.62 2.50 18.95
N CYS A 128 -0.24 3.52 19.04
CA CYS A 128 -0.18 4.67 18.15
C CYS A 128 1.02 5.55 18.47
N ARG A 129 1.74 5.95 17.45
CA ARG A 129 2.81 6.95 17.51
C ARG A 129 2.33 8.25 16.89
N GLY A 130 2.79 9.37 17.41
CA GLY A 130 2.50 10.65 16.78
C GLY A 130 2.97 10.66 15.31
N MET A 131 2.14 11.17 14.42
CA MET A 131 2.58 11.44 13.05
C MET A 131 3.69 12.47 13.03
N ASN A 132 4.61 12.31 12.07
CA ASN A 132 5.66 13.29 11.88
C ASN A 132 5.05 14.65 11.51
N GLN A 133 5.47 15.70 12.22
CA GLN A 133 4.97 17.06 12.00
C GLN A 133 5.13 17.51 10.55
N SER A 134 6.22 17.10 9.89
CA SER A 134 6.46 17.45 8.48
C SER A 134 5.42 16.88 7.52
N VAL A 135 4.78 15.76 7.87
CA VAL A 135 3.67 15.18 7.09
C VAL A 135 2.38 15.93 7.39
N LEU A 136 2.12 16.22 8.67
CA LEU A 136 0.92 16.96 9.10
C LEU A 136 0.86 18.36 8.48
N ASP A 137 1.99 19.06 8.42
CA ASP A 137 2.08 20.41 7.84
C ASP A 137 1.76 20.46 6.33
N ARG A 138 1.77 19.30 5.67
CA ARG A 138 1.45 19.16 4.25
C ARG A 138 0.01 18.71 3.99
N MET A 139 -0.75 18.40 5.05
CA MET A 139 -2.17 18.10 4.93
C MET A 139 -2.97 19.39 4.77
N ASN A 140 -3.77 19.46 3.72
CA ASN A 140 -4.61 20.63 3.43
C ASN A 140 -5.79 20.75 4.39
N LEU A 141 -6.26 19.62 4.91
CA LEU A 141 -7.39 19.53 5.83
C LEU A 141 -7.12 18.43 6.86
N THR A 142 -7.30 18.76 8.13
CA THR A 142 -7.28 17.80 9.23
C THR A 142 -8.61 17.92 9.98
N GLN A 143 -9.25 16.79 10.23
CA GLN A 143 -10.53 16.74 10.93
C GLN A 143 -10.52 15.61 11.95
N ASP A 144 -10.87 15.95 13.18
CA ASP A 144 -11.17 14.95 14.20
C ASP A 144 -12.59 14.40 14.00
N VAL A 145 -12.71 13.07 14.05
CA VAL A 145 -13.99 12.38 13.94
C VAL A 145 -14.37 11.84 15.30
N GLU A 146 -15.31 12.48 15.93
CA GLU A 146 -15.89 12.07 17.22
C GLU A 146 -17.00 11.05 17.04
N LEU A 147 -17.46 10.47 18.16
CA LEU A 147 -18.66 9.64 18.16
C LEU A 147 -19.86 10.47 17.68
N PRO A 148 -20.73 9.90 16.84
CA PRO A 148 -21.95 10.59 16.44
C PRO A 148 -22.85 10.93 17.64
N ALA A 149 -23.79 11.84 17.43
CA ALA A 149 -24.83 12.13 18.44
C ALA A 149 -25.62 10.87 18.81
N PRO A 150 -26.07 10.71 20.07
CA PRO A 150 -26.72 9.50 20.57
C PRO A 150 -27.89 9.04 19.68
N GLU A 151 -28.67 9.96 19.16
CA GLU A 151 -29.81 9.67 18.29
C GLU A 151 -29.39 9.06 16.97
N VAL A 152 -28.29 9.56 16.40
CA VAL A 152 -27.67 9.01 15.15
C VAL A 152 -27.09 7.62 15.40
N MET A 153 -26.47 7.43 16.57
CA MET A 153 -25.95 6.13 16.97
C MET A 153 -27.09 5.10 17.07
N ALA A 154 -28.18 5.45 17.74
CA ALA A 154 -29.34 4.58 17.88
C ALA A 154 -29.94 4.19 16.52
N GLN A 155 -30.24 5.19 15.69
CA GLN A 155 -30.75 4.94 14.33
C GLN A 155 -29.87 4.01 13.51
N ARG A 156 -28.56 4.21 13.59
CA ARG A 156 -27.60 3.39 12.83
C ARG A 156 -27.56 1.96 13.34
N VAL A 157 -27.57 1.75 14.65
CA VAL A 157 -27.64 0.41 15.26
C VAL A 157 -28.90 -0.31 14.84
N MET A 158 -30.07 0.33 15.01
CA MET A 158 -31.36 -0.24 14.61
C MET A 158 -31.39 -0.61 13.12
N SER A 159 -30.84 0.26 12.26
CA SER A 159 -30.77 0.02 10.81
C SER A 159 -29.87 -1.16 10.44
N ILE A 160 -28.75 -1.37 11.15
CA ILE A 160 -27.77 -2.42 10.83
C ILE A 160 -28.17 -3.76 11.44
N THR A 161 -28.63 -3.75 12.69
CA THR A 161 -28.95 -4.98 13.43
C THR A 161 -30.38 -5.48 13.20
N GLY A 162 -31.26 -4.60 12.71
CA GLY A 162 -32.71 -4.89 12.60
C GLY A 162 -33.42 -4.90 13.95
N CYS A 163 -32.78 -4.44 15.02
CA CYS A 163 -33.41 -4.32 16.33
C CYS A 163 -34.42 -3.19 16.30
N ASP A 164 -35.64 -3.44 16.72
CA ASP A 164 -36.76 -2.47 16.78
C ASP A 164 -37.10 -1.99 18.20
N ASP A 165 -36.35 -2.46 19.21
CA ASP A 165 -36.45 -2.01 20.60
C ASP A 165 -35.68 -0.71 20.84
N ASP A 166 -36.31 0.42 20.56
CA ASP A 166 -35.73 1.75 20.75
C ASP A 166 -35.29 1.99 22.21
N SER A 167 -36.01 1.47 23.19
CA SER A 167 -35.68 1.64 24.61
C SER A 167 -34.40 0.90 25.00
N LEU A 168 -34.21 -0.31 24.46
CA LEU A 168 -32.98 -1.09 24.66
C LEU A 168 -31.80 -0.39 24.01
N VAL A 169 -31.93 -0.06 22.72
CA VAL A 169 -30.84 0.58 21.94
C VAL A 169 -30.45 1.92 22.57
N SER A 170 -31.40 2.75 22.98
CA SER A 170 -31.11 4.02 23.64
C SER A 170 -30.30 3.84 24.93
N ARG A 171 -30.61 2.83 25.75
CA ARG A 171 -29.82 2.52 26.96
C ARG A 171 -28.41 2.04 26.64
N MET A 172 -28.27 1.20 25.62
CA MET A 172 -26.94 0.74 25.17
C MET A 172 -26.09 1.92 24.66
N VAL A 173 -26.66 2.80 23.88
CA VAL A 173 -26.01 4.04 23.42
C VAL A 173 -25.57 4.90 24.59
N GLN A 174 -26.44 5.08 25.61
CA GLN A 174 -26.09 5.83 26.82
C GLN A 174 -24.86 5.23 27.53
N VAL A 175 -24.82 3.90 27.71
CA VAL A 175 -23.70 3.21 28.35
C VAL A 175 -22.40 3.44 27.57
N VAL A 176 -22.46 3.35 26.22
CA VAL A 176 -21.28 3.58 25.36
C VAL A 176 -20.78 5.02 25.50
N ASN A 177 -21.69 6.00 25.49
CA ASN A 177 -21.29 7.41 25.65
C ASN A 177 -20.73 7.69 27.05
N ASP A 178 -21.36 7.18 28.11
CA ASP A 178 -20.88 7.36 29.49
C ASP A 178 -19.48 6.73 29.67
N LEU A 179 -19.25 5.55 29.08
CA LEU A 179 -17.95 4.89 29.09
C LEU A 179 -16.90 5.67 28.32
N ALA A 180 -17.23 6.15 27.11
CA ALA A 180 -16.34 6.97 26.31
C ALA A 180 -15.93 8.26 27.05
N ASP A 181 -16.91 8.92 27.68
CA ASP A 181 -16.65 10.11 28.49
C ASP A 181 -15.81 9.82 29.75
N PHE A 182 -16.06 8.71 30.40
CA PHE A 182 -15.24 8.27 31.53
C PHE A 182 -13.80 8.03 31.11
N CYS A 183 -13.57 7.30 30.01
CA CYS A 183 -12.22 7.03 29.49
C CYS A 183 -11.53 8.35 29.12
N ARG A 184 -12.21 9.27 28.45
CA ARG A 184 -11.66 10.57 28.07
C ARG A 184 -11.25 11.40 29.31
N LYS A 185 -12.10 11.47 30.32
CA LYS A 185 -11.85 12.24 31.55
C LYS A 185 -10.69 11.67 32.38
N ASN A 186 -10.46 10.37 32.31
CA ASN A 186 -9.42 9.69 33.09
C ASN A 186 -8.16 9.37 32.29
N GLY A 187 -8.06 9.78 31.01
CA GLY A 187 -6.90 9.50 30.16
C GLY A 187 -6.68 8.01 29.90
N ILE A 188 -7.76 7.22 29.88
CA ILE A 188 -7.71 5.78 29.63
C ILE A 188 -7.79 5.55 28.12
N SER A 189 -6.74 5.01 27.52
CA SER A 189 -6.65 4.72 26.09
C SER A 189 -7.09 3.30 25.71
N ASP A 190 -7.05 2.36 26.65
CA ASP A 190 -7.25 0.92 26.41
C ASP A 190 -8.71 0.47 26.38
N GLY A 191 -9.64 1.33 26.74
CA GLY A 191 -11.05 1.02 26.89
C GLY A 191 -11.95 1.64 25.85
N SER A 192 -11.51 1.78 24.60
CA SER A 192 -12.32 2.45 23.57
C SER A 192 -13.56 1.62 23.25
N CYS A 193 -14.72 2.12 23.63
CA CYS A 193 -16.02 1.62 23.25
C CYS A 193 -16.64 2.57 22.22
N GLY A 194 -17.09 2.05 21.10
CA GLY A 194 -17.60 2.87 20.00
C GLY A 194 -18.73 2.21 19.23
N MET A 195 -19.02 2.74 18.06
CA MET A 195 -20.10 2.24 17.19
C MET A 195 -19.99 0.75 16.88
N ARG A 196 -18.77 0.23 16.68
CA ARG A 196 -18.55 -1.20 16.39
C ARG A 196 -18.97 -2.05 17.58
N SER A 197 -18.50 -1.71 18.79
CA SER A 197 -18.89 -2.43 20.01
C SER A 197 -20.40 -2.41 20.24
N LEU A 198 -21.04 -1.29 19.92
CA LEU A 198 -22.48 -1.15 20.05
C LEU A 198 -23.28 -2.01 19.06
N ILE A 199 -22.75 -2.20 17.84
CA ILE A 199 -23.37 -3.06 16.81
C ILE A 199 -23.17 -4.54 17.13
N ASP A 200 -22.01 -4.90 17.67
CA ASP A 200 -21.65 -6.29 18.00
C ASP A 200 -22.32 -6.76 19.32
N TRP A 201 -22.84 -5.88 20.14
CA TRP A 201 -23.44 -6.14 21.46
C TRP A 201 -24.92 -6.50 21.36
#